data_1f3ab341e92fd7da4a9626d5658cc906
#
_entry.id   1f3ab341e92fd7da4a9626d5658cc906
#
_cell.length_a   1.000
_cell.length_b   1.000
_cell.length_c   1.000
_cell.angle_alpha   90.00
_cell.angle_beta   90.00
_cell.angle_gamma   90.00
#
_symmetry.space_group_name_H-M   'P 1'
#
loop_
_entity.id
_entity.type
_entity.pdbx_description
1 polymer ?
#
loop_
_entity_poly.entity_id
_entity_poly.type
_entity_poly.pdbx_seq_one_letter_code
_entity_poly.pdbx_strand_id
1 'polypeptide(L)'
;MLRPITRNFQKRLVISNGIDEIWAADLVEMQKVSKWNKGIKYLLMVIDVFSKYGWIRALKDKKTETVSKAFENIFKSKRKPQMLWTDKGSEFVSKYFKDFLKSKGIKLYHTENEEKSSVVERWNKTMKNRMWKMFTVNNNTVYWDKIDKLVDDYNNTNHSSIKMTPVEASKKKNQS
;
A
#
# COMPACT_ATOMS: atom_id res chain seq x y z
N MET A 1 0.30 -4.46 -42.07
CA MET A 1 0.21 -3.93 -40.71
C MET A 1 0.83 -4.94 -39.74
N LEU A 2 2.02 -4.70 -39.24
CA LEU A 2 2.68 -5.58 -38.28
C LEU A 2 2.06 -5.36 -36.88
N ARG A 3 1.49 -6.41 -36.30
CA ARG A 3 1.02 -6.37 -34.89
C ARG A 3 2.26 -6.29 -33.99
N PRO A 4 2.27 -5.41 -32.97
CA PRO A 4 3.38 -5.38 -32.01
C PRO A 4 3.44 -6.72 -31.28
N ILE A 5 4.61 -7.32 -31.25
CA ILE A 5 4.89 -8.53 -30.47
C ILE A 5 4.86 -8.14 -29.00
N THR A 6 3.74 -8.42 -28.34
CA THR A 6 3.67 -8.35 -26.87
C THR A 6 4.48 -9.51 -26.30
N ARG A 7 5.72 -9.25 -25.89
CA ARG A 7 6.50 -10.21 -25.11
C ARG A 7 5.81 -10.37 -23.76
N ASN A 8 5.10 -11.48 -23.57
CA ASN A 8 4.64 -11.91 -22.25
C ASN A 8 5.86 -12.37 -21.43
N PHE A 9 6.50 -11.44 -20.74
CA PHE A 9 7.41 -11.82 -19.67
C PHE A 9 6.61 -12.44 -18.55
N GLN A 10 7.01 -13.63 -18.10
CA GLN A 10 6.44 -14.20 -16.86
C GLN A 10 6.70 -13.21 -15.73
N LYS A 11 5.62 -12.59 -15.23
CA LYS A 11 5.70 -11.74 -14.06
C LYS A 11 6.14 -12.61 -12.89
N ARG A 12 7.29 -12.29 -12.28
CA ARG A 12 7.72 -12.96 -11.07
C ARG A 12 6.62 -12.82 -10.02
N LEU A 13 6.07 -13.94 -9.58
CA LEU A 13 5.09 -13.98 -8.50
C LEU A 13 5.81 -13.68 -7.18
N VAL A 14 5.39 -12.62 -6.51
CA VAL A 14 5.79 -12.39 -5.12
C VAL A 14 5.01 -13.38 -4.27
N ILE A 15 5.71 -14.34 -3.67
CA ILE A 15 5.14 -15.33 -2.79
C ILE A 15 5.48 -14.94 -1.36
N SER A 16 4.45 -14.70 -0.54
CA SER A 16 4.57 -14.60 0.91
C SER A 16 3.94 -15.83 1.54
N ASN A 17 4.62 -16.43 2.52
CA ASN A 17 4.21 -17.67 3.14
C ASN A 17 3.35 -17.45 4.40
N GLY A 18 3.28 -16.22 4.90
CA GLY A 18 2.52 -15.93 6.11
C GLY A 18 2.17 -14.47 6.30
N ILE A 19 1.28 -14.25 7.26
CA ILE A 19 0.82 -12.93 7.68
C ILE A 19 2.03 -12.14 8.21
N ASP A 20 2.13 -10.87 7.80
CA ASP A 20 3.19 -9.94 8.25
C ASP A 20 4.63 -10.39 7.90
N GLU A 21 4.79 -11.33 6.97
CA GLU A 21 6.11 -11.67 6.44
C GLU A 21 6.63 -10.56 5.53
N ILE A 22 5.84 -10.19 4.53
CA ILE A 22 6.18 -9.14 3.56
C ILE A 22 5.05 -8.14 3.47
N TRP A 23 5.37 -6.87 3.72
CA TRP A 23 4.50 -5.75 3.34
C TRP A 23 5.11 -5.02 2.15
N ALA A 24 4.25 -4.51 1.28
CA ALA A 24 4.63 -3.64 0.20
C ALA A 24 4.04 -2.24 0.43
N ALA A 25 4.81 -1.21 0.13
CA ALA A 25 4.40 0.17 0.30
C ALA A 25 4.74 1.03 -0.91
N ASP A 26 3.91 2.04 -1.15
CA ASP A 26 4.07 3.02 -2.21
C ASP A 26 3.41 4.35 -1.80
N LEU A 27 3.82 5.46 -2.42
CA LEU A 27 3.17 6.75 -2.30
C LEU A 27 2.33 7.07 -3.54
N VAL A 28 1.08 7.38 -3.32
CA VAL A 28 0.18 7.89 -4.36
C VAL A 28 0.11 9.41 -4.27
N GLU A 29 0.36 10.09 -5.38
CA GLU A 29 0.32 11.53 -5.46
C GLU A 29 -1.11 12.05 -5.63
N MET A 30 -1.51 12.97 -4.75
CA MET A 30 -2.85 13.58 -4.70
C MET A 30 -2.81 15.10 -4.73
N GLN A 31 -1.72 15.71 -5.20
CA GLN A 31 -1.49 17.15 -5.15
C GLN A 31 -2.59 17.96 -5.87
N LYS A 32 -3.08 17.45 -7.02
CA LYS A 32 -4.10 18.12 -7.84
C LYS A 32 -5.40 18.45 -7.11
N VAL A 33 -5.74 17.64 -6.09
CA VAL A 33 -6.98 17.78 -5.31
C VAL A 33 -6.72 18.20 -3.85
N SER A 34 -5.49 18.52 -3.50
CA SER A 34 -5.06 18.80 -2.12
C SER A 34 -5.81 19.96 -1.47
N LYS A 35 -6.16 21.00 -2.24
CA LYS A 35 -6.88 22.17 -1.75
C LYS A 35 -8.26 21.83 -1.17
N TRP A 36 -8.94 20.81 -1.69
CA TRP A 36 -10.23 20.34 -1.17
C TRP A 36 -10.09 19.27 -0.10
N ASN A 37 -8.86 18.80 0.16
CA ASN A 37 -8.56 17.69 1.04
C ASN A 37 -7.59 18.07 2.17
N LYS A 38 -7.78 19.25 2.78
CA LYS A 38 -7.01 19.76 3.93
C LYS A 38 -5.49 19.80 3.71
N GLY A 39 -5.07 20.00 2.46
CA GLY A 39 -3.65 20.05 2.09
C GLY A 39 -2.97 18.68 2.01
N ILE A 40 -3.73 17.59 1.99
CA ILE A 40 -3.19 16.24 1.76
C ILE A 40 -2.67 16.17 0.33
N LYS A 41 -1.39 15.82 0.19
CA LYS A 41 -0.69 15.74 -1.10
C LYS A 41 -0.34 14.32 -1.50
N TYR A 42 -0.23 13.41 -0.55
CA TYR A 42 0.17 12.01 -0.77
C TYR A 42 -0.67 11.07 0.07
N LEU A 43 -0.86 9.86 -0.44
CA LEU A 43 -1.39 8.73 0.32
C LEU A 43 -0.30 7.66 0.43
N LEU A 44 0.10 7.33 1.65
CA LEU A 44 0.94 6.16 1.89
C LEU A 44 0.05 4.93 1.82
N MET A 45 0.29 4.12 0.79
CA MET A 45 -0.40 2.86 0.54
C MET A 45 0.45 1.71 1.07
N VAL A 46 -0.07 0.93 1.99
CA VAL A 46 0.63 -0.23 2.56
C VAL A 46 -0.26 -1.46 2.47
N ILE A 47 0.28 -2.60 2.08
CA ILE A 47 -0.46 -3.86 1.99
C ILE A 47 0.38 -5.02 2.51
N ASP A 48 -0.23 -5.89 3.30
CA ASP A 48 0.32 -7.21 3.62
C ASP A 48 0.14 -8.12 2.39
N VAL A 49 1.25 -8.59 1.86
CA VAL A 49 1.26 -9.39 0.62
C VAL A 49 0.49 -10.69 0.77
N PHE A 50 0.53 -11.31 1.94
CA PHE A 50 -0.16 -12.56 2.21
C PHE A 50 -1.67 -12.37 2.35
N SER A 51 -2.11 -11.60 3.33
CA SER A 51 -3.54 -11.44 3.66
C SER A 51 -4.28 -10.45 2.77
N LYS A 52 -3.56 -9.66 1.97
CA LYS A 52 -4.09 -8.52 1.20
C LYS A 52 -4.69 -7.42 2.08
N TYR A 53 -4.43 -7.44 3.39
CA TYR A 53 -4.89 -6.40 4.29
C TYR A 53 -4.16 -5.09 3.99
N GLY A 54 -4.92 -4.03 3.78
CA GLY A 54 -4.39 -2.73 3.38
C GLY A 54 -4.54 -1.65 4.44
N TRP A 55 -3.59 -0.72 4.44
CA TRP A 55 -3.62 0.53 5.22
C TRP A 55 -3.37 1.72 4.30
N ILE A 56 -4.06 2.81 4.55
CA ILE A 56 -3.78 4.09 3.90
C ILE A 56 -3.54 5.14 4.98
N ARG A 57 -2.53 5.98 4.79
CA ARG A 57 -2.29 7.17 5.63
C ARG A 57 -2.14 8.40 4.76
N ALA A 58 -2.88 9.45 5.11
CA ALA A 58 -2.86 10.71 4.41
C ALA A 58 -1.67 11.57 4.88
N LEU A 59 -0.89 12.08 3.94
CA LEU A 59 0.32 12.85 4.20
C LEU A 59 0.25 14.22 3.51
N LYS A 60 0.71 15.27 4.19
CA LYS A 60 0.83 16.63 3.63
C LYS A 60 2.12 16.82 2.82
N ASP A 61 3.12 16.02 3.08
CA ASP A 61 4.39 16.00 2.38
C ASP A 61 4.94 14.56 2.31
N LYS A 62 6.04 14.37 1.58
CA LYS A 62 6.73 13.09 1.47
C LYS A 62 8.09 13.08 2.16
N LYS A 63 8.28 13.92 3.18
CA LYS A 63 9.48 13.90 3.98
C LYS A 63 9.63 12.56 4.70
N THR A 64 10.86 12.12 4.84
CA THR A 64 11.16 10.82 5.44
C THR A 64 10.63 10.69 6.87
N GLU A 65 10.65 11.79 7.64
CA GLU A 65 10.10 11.84 8.99
C GLU A 65 8.58 11.67 8.99
N THR A 66 7.89 12.32 8.04
CA THR A 66 6.44 12.22 7.89
C THR A 66 6.03 10.80 7.53
N VAL A 67 6.73 10.18 6.59
CA VAL A 67 6.51 8.78 6.19
C VAL A 67 6.78 7.82 7.34
N SER A 68 7.86 8.01 8.08
CA SER A 68 8.21 7.18 9.25
C SER A 68 7.15 7.26 10.35
N LYS A 69 6.64 8.46 10.66
CA LYS A 69 5.53 8.64 11.62
C LYS A 69 4.25 7.95 11.16
N ALA A 70 3.97 7.93 9.86
CA ALA A 70 2.82 7.23 9.32
C ALA A 70 2.95 5.72 9.51
N PHE A 71 4.12 5.14 9.27
CA PHE A 71 4.39 3.73 9.57
C PHE A 71 4.28 3.43 11.07
N GLU A 72 4.83 4.30 11.92
CA GLU A 72 4.70 4.14 13.37
C GLU A 72 3.24 4.13 13.82
N ASN A 73 2.39 4.97 13.22
CA ASN A 73 0.96 4.93 13.47
C ASN A 73 0.32 3.59 13.04
N ILE A 74 0.73 3.04 11.89
CA ILE A 74 0.25 1.71 11.45
C ILE A 74 0.69 0.63 12.44
N PHE A 75 1.92 0.67 12.94
CA PHE A 75 2.45 -0.32 13.90
C PHE A 75 1.74 -0.31 15.27
N LYS A 76 1.01 0.76 15.61
CA LYS A 76 0.14 0.78 16.81
C LYS A 76 -0.96 -0.27 16.77
N SER A 77 -1.30 -0.79 15.58
CA SER A 77 -2.20 -1.94 15.42
C SER A 77 -1.63 -3.26 15.94
N LYS A 78 -0.40 -3.25 16.49
CA LYS A 78 0.39 -4.43 16.91
C LYS A 78 0.78 -5.35 15.74
N ARG A 79 0.66 -4.89 14.51
CA ARG A 79 1.14 -5.55 13.30
C ARG A 79 2.35 -4.82 12.74
N LYS A 80 3.37 -5.55 12.34
CA LYS A 80 4.54 -5.04 11.63
C LYS A 80 5.11 -6.15 10.74
N PRO A 81 5.72 -5.83 9.60
CA PRO A 81 6.27 -6.85 8.72
C PRO A 81 7.64 -7.32 9.22
N GLN A 82 8.04 -8.50 8.77
CA GLN A 82 9.44 -8.91 8.83
C GLN A 82 10.27 -8.18 7.78
N MET A 83 9.69 -7.97 6.60
CA MET A 83 10.31 -7.27 5.48
C MET A 83 9.34 -6.27 4.86
N LEU A 84 9.83 -5.06 4.60
CA LEU A 84 9.10 -4.01 3.88
C LEU A 84 9.70 -3.83 2.49
N TRP A 85 8.85 -3.91 1.47
CA TRP A 85 9.20 -3.68 0.07
C TRP A 85 8.73 -2.30 -0.36
N THR A 86 9.64 -1.51 -0.93
CA THR A 86 9.34 -0.17 -1.47
C THR A 86 10.08 0.02 -2.79
N ASP A 87 9.73 1.06 -3.53
CA ASP A 87 10.59 1.56 -4.59
C ASP A 87 11.81 2.32 -4.02
N LYS A 88 12.63 2.89 -4.90
CA LYS A 88 13.80 3.70 -4.55
C LYS A 88 13.45 5.19 -4.39
N GLY A 89 12.22 5.53 -3.96
CA GLY A 89 11.85 6.90 -3.64
C GLY A 89 12.75 7.50 -2.55
N SER A 90 13.03 8.80 -2.64
CA SER A 90 13.94 9.50 -1.72
C SER A 90 13.53 9.35 -0.26
N GLU A 91 12.24 9.30 0.01
CA GLU A 91 11.64 9.08 1.33
C GLU A 91 11.99 7.72 1.93
N PHE A 92 12.18 6.68 1.09
CA PHE A 92 12.46 5.30 1.51
C PHE A 92 13.94 4.93 1.51
N VAL A 93 14.78 5.64 0.74
CA VAL A 93 16.23 5.33 0.65
C VAL A 93 17.05 6.11 1.68
N SER A 94 16.46 7.05 2.39
CA SER A 94 17.15 7.89 3.37
C SER A 94 17.72 7.06 4.52
N LYS A 95 18.86 7.53 5.07
CA LYS A 95 19.45 6.91 6.28
C LYS A 95 18.47 6.92 7.45
N TYR A 96 17.71 8.00 7.63
CA TYR A 96 16.71 8.13 8.69
C TYR A 96 15.67 7.01 8.61
N PHE A 97 15.11 6.75 7.43
CA PHE A 97 14.11 5.69 7.26
C PHE A 97 14.69 4.29 7.49
N LYS A 98 15.90 4.05 6.99
CA LYS A 98 16.62 2.78 7.22
C LYS A 98 16.87 2.52 8.71
N ASP A 99 17.34 3.54 9.43
CA ASP A 99 17.58 3.45 10.87
C ASP A 99 16.27 3.25 11.65
N PHE A 100 15.21 3.94 11.25
CA PHE A 100 13.86 3.74 11.82
C PHE A 100 13.39 2.30 11.68
N LEU A 101 13.45 1.72 10.48
CA LEU A 101 13.02 0.32 10.26
C LEU A 101 13.92 -0.66 11.01
N LYS A 102 15.22 -0.43 11.02
CA LYS A 102 16.18 -1.25 11.77
C LYS A 102 15.86 -1.26 13.26
N SER A 103 15.51 -0.12 13.85
CA SER A 103 15.08 -0.01 15.25
C SER A 103 13.82 -0.83 15.58
N LYS A 104 12.97 -1.08 14.57
CA LYS A 104 11.76 -1.89 14.67
C LYS A 104 12.00 -3.37 14.33
N GLY A 105 13.22 -3.75 13.93
CA GLY A 105 13.56 -5.10 13.49
C GLY A 105 13.01 -5.48 12.12
N ILE A 106 12.76 -4.49 11.27
CA ILE A 106 12.19 -4.68 9.93
C ILE A 106 13.29 -4.58 8.87
N LYS A 107 13.35 -5.58 7.99
CA LYS A 107 14.24 -5.56 6.83
C LYS A 107 13.62 -4.74 5.71
N LEU A 108 14.42 -3.84 5.10
CA LEU A 108 14.00 -3.04 3.96
C LEU A 108 14.55 -3.66 2.66
N TYR A 109 13.69 -3.83 1.68
CA TYR A 109 14.05 -4.24 0.33
C TYR A 109 13.51 -3.24 -0.69
N HIS A 110 14.38 -2.75 -1.56
CA HIS A 110 14.00 -1.88 -2.66
C HIS A 110 13.79 -2.70 -3.92
N THR A 111 12.57 -2.66 -4.45
CA THR A 111 12.26 -3.31 -5.72
C THR A 111 12.86 -2.53 -6.89
N GLU A 112 13.44 -3.21 -7.85
CA GLU A 112 13.85 -2.62 -9.11
C GLU A 112 12.67 -2.55 -10.09
N ASN A 113 12.80 -1.73 -11.16
CA ASN A 113 11.68 -1.35 -12.04
C ASN A 113 10.87 -2.52 -12.65
N GLU A 114 11.43 -3.72 -12.73
CA GLU A 114 10.76 -4.91 -13.25
C GLU A 114 10.06 -5.74 -12.15
N GLU A 115 10.41 -5.51 -10.88
CA GLU A 115 9.91 -6.25 -9.71
C GLU A 115 8.96 -5.41 -8.85
N LYS A 116 8.48 -4.28 -9.36
CA LYS A 116 7.46 -3.50 -8.64
C LYS A 116 6.39 -4.47 -8.19
N SER A 117 6.21 -4.53 -6.89
CA SER A 117 5.25 -5.45 -6.28
C SER A 117 3.90 -5.31 -7.00
N SER A 118 3.60 -6.25 -7.87
CA SER A 118 2.32 -6.30 -8.60
C SER A 118 1.13 -6.28 -7.63
N VAL A 119 1.38 -6.59 -6.37
CA VAL A 119 0.41 -6.57 -5.27
C VAL A 119 0.10 -5.12 -4.87
N VAL A 120 1.11 -4.28 -4.61
CA VAL A 120 0.87 -2.87 -4.24
C VAL A 120 0.32 -2.07 -5.42
N GLU A 121 0.76 -2.34 -6.63
CA GLU A 121 0.19 -1.69 -7.84
C GLU A 121 -1.30 -2.02 -8.02
N ARG A 122 -1.67 -3.28 -7.83
CA ARG A 122 -3.07 -3.71 -7.89
C ARG A 122 -3.91 -3.11 -6.77
N TRP A 123 -3.35 -3.03 -5.57
CA TRP A 123 -3.92 -2.35 -4.42
C TRP A 123 -4.17 -0.87 -4.74
N ASN A 124 -3.16 -0.14 -5.22
CA ASN A 124 -3.28 1.25 -5.63
C ASN A 124 -4.37 1.45 -6.68
N LYS A 125 -4.40 0.60 -7.71
CA LYS A 125 -5.42 0.65 -8.76
C LYS A 125 -6.83 0.40 -8.21
N THR A 126 -6.99 -0.58 -7.35
CA THR A 126 -8.27 -0.90 -6.71
C THR A 126 -8.79 0.29 -5.90
N MET A 127 -7.95 0.89 -5.08
CA MET A 127 -8.34 2.03 -4.24
C MET A 127 -8.60 3.29 -5.06
N LYS A 128 -7.79 3.57 -6.09
CA LYS A 128 -8.05 4.66 -7.03
C LYS A 128 -9.42 4.51 -7.71
N ASN A 129 -9.76 3.32 -8.17
CA ASN A 129 -11.06 3.06 -8.79
C ASN A 129 -12.22 3.27 -7.81
N ARG A 130 -12.08 2.86 -6.54
CA ARG A 130 -13.09 3.11 -5.50
C ARG A 130 -13.24 4.61 -5.22
N MET A 131 -12.15 5.34 -5.14
CA MET A 131 -12.16 6.79 -4.96
C MET A 131 -12.82 7.51 -6.16
N TRP A 132 -12.49 7.14 -7.40
CA TRP A 132 -13.10 7.71 -8.60
C TRP A 132 -14.61 7.49 -8.65
N LYS A 133 -15.07 6.28 -8.32
CA LYS A 133 -16.51 6.00 -8.22
C LYS A 133 -17.18 6.90 -7.17
N MET A 134 -16.56 7.06 -6.02
CA MET A 134 -17.04 7.93 -4.96
C MET A 134 -17.10 9.41 -5.43
N PHE A 135 -16.07 9.90 -6.12
CA PHE A 135 -16.05 11.26 -6.67
C PHE A 135 -17.17 11.49 -7.67
N THR A 136 -17.42 10.50 -8.54
CA THR A 136 -18.53 10.57 -9.50
C THR A 136 -19.88 10.62 -8.81
N VAL A 137 -20.11 9.76 -7.83
CA VAL A 137 -21.39 9.71 -7.09
C VAL A 137 -21.63 11.01 -6.30
N ASN A 138 -20.59 11.52 -5.65
CA ASN A 138 -20.68 12.71 -4.80
C ASN A 138 -20.53 14.03 -5.59
N ASN A 139 -20.22 13.97 -6.87
CA ASN A 139 -19.92 15.11 -7.72
C ASN A 139 -18.88 16.07 -7.12
N ASN A 140 -17.88 15.55 -6.43
CA ASN A 140 -16.75 16.28 -5.88
C ASN A 140 -15.55 15.37 -5.67
N THR A 141 -14.38 15.94 -5.34
CA THR A 141 -13.11 15.21 -5.15
C THR A 141 -12.67 15.17 -3.68
N VAL A 142 -13.61 15.31 -2.75
CA VAL A 142 -13.34 15.27 -1.31
C VAL A 142 -13.27 13.83 -0.81
N TYR A 143 -12.15 13.46 -0.19
CA TYR A 143 -11.90 12.12 0.31
C TYR A 143 -11.31 12.06 1.72
N TRP A 144 -10.82 13.17 2.25
CA TRP A 144 -10.03 13.20 3.49
C TRP A 144 -10.77 12.60 4.69
N ASP A 145 -12.08 12.69 4.74
CA ASP A 145 -12.95 12.16 5.79
C ASP A 145 -13.52 10.76 5.47
N LYS A 146 -13.18 10.20 4.30
CA LYS A 146 -13.74 8.95 3.79
C LYS A 146 -12.70 7.85 3.59
N ILE A 147 -11.41 8.16 3.75
CA ILE A 147 -10.30 7.20 3.52
C ILE A 147 -10.47 5.97 4.41
N ASP A 148 -10.72 6.16 5.69
CA ASP A 148 -10.83 5.05 6.64
C ASP A 148 -11.97 4.11 6.29
N LYS A 149 -13.13 4.68 5.90
CA LYS A 149 -14.27 3.87 5.42
C LYS A 149 -13.94 3.12 4.14
N LEU A 150 -13.27 3.75 3.17
CA LEU A 150 -12.87 3.10 1.92
C LEU A 150 -11.93 1.93 2.17
N VAL A 151 -10.99 2.07 3.09
CA VAL A 151 -10.06 1.00 3.49
C VAL A 151 -10.78 -0.10 4.23
N ASP A 152 -11.67 0.24 5.15
CA ASP A 152 -12.47 -0.73 5.89
C ASP A 152 -13.38 -1.54 4.96
N ASP A 153 -14.07 -0.90 4.05
CA ASP A 153 -14.89 -1.56 3.03
C ASP A 153 -14.04 -2.50 2.15
N TYR A 154 -12.81 -2.10 1.79
CA TYR A 154 -11.90 -2.96 1.05
C TYR A 154 -11.48 -4.19 1.89
N ASN A 155 -11.06 -3.98 3.13
CA ASN A 155 -10.59 -5.06 4.00
C ASN A 155 -11.69 -6.06 4.38
N ASN A 156 -12.96 -5.66 4.25
CA ASN A 156 -14.14 -6.50 4.46
C ASN A 156 -14.79 -7.02 3.17
N THR A 157 -14.16 -6.81 2.02
CA THR A 157 -14.61 -7.35 0.72
C THR A 157 -13.86 -8.64 0.38
N ASN A 158 -14.57 -9.65 -0.13
CA ASN A 158 -13.96 -10.89 -0.60
C ASN A 158 -12.97 -10.65 -1.75
N HIS A 159 -11.78 -11.20 -1.62
CA HIS A 159 -10.73 -11.21 -2.63
C HIS A 159 -10.66 -12.56 -3.33
N SER A 160 -10.76 -12.57 -4.65
CA SER A 160 -10.70 -13.80 -5.45
C SER A 160 -9.38 -14.56 -5.29
N SER A 161 -8.26 -13.86 -5.11
CA SER A 161 -6.94 -14.47 -4.96
C SER A 161 -6.73 -15.22 -3.65
N ILE A 162 -7.42 -14.83 -2.59
CA ILE A 162 -7.35 -15.46 -1.26
C ILE A 162 -8.67 -16.12 -0.85
N LYS A 163 -9.72 -15.98 -1.66
CA LYS A 163 -11.07 -16.56 -1.48
C LYS A 163 -11.72 -16.24 -0.12
N MET A 164 -11.36 -15.11 0.45
CA MET A 164 -11.90 -14.59 1.71
C MET A 164 -11.64 -13.08 1.80
N THR A 165 -12.10 -12.44 2.86
CA THR A 165 -11.78 -11.04 3.12
C THR A 165 -10.35 -10.90 3.69
N PRO A 166 -9.66 -9.77 3.46
CA PRO A 166 -8.39 -9.48 4.12
C PRO A 166 -8.46 -9.53 5.64
N VAL A 167 -9.58 -9.11 6.23
CA VAL A 167 -9.82 -9.22 7.69
C VAL A 167 -9.79 -10.67 8.15
N GLU A 168 -10.47 -11.58 7.44
CA GLU A 168 -10.47 -13.01 7.76
C GLU A 168 -9.08 -13.62 7.57
N ALA A 169 -8.42 -13.31 6.46
CA ALA A 169 -7.07 -13.78 6.17
C ALA A 169 -6.05 -13.31 7.24
N SER A 170 -6.25 -12.13 7.80
CA SER A 170 -5.39 -11.57 8.87
C SER A 170 -5.56 -12.27 10.22
N LYS A 171 -6.67 -12.96 10.46
CA LYS A 171 -6.95 -13.66 11.72
C LYS A 171 -6.46 -15.10 11.74
N LYS A 172 -6.25 -15.70 10.60
CA LYS A 172 -5.72 -17.08 10.49
C LYS A 172 -4.23 -17.06 10.82
N LYS A 173 -3.93 -17.20 12.11
CA LYS A 173 -2.58 -17.55 12.54
C LYS A 173 -2.30 -18.98 12.07
N ASN A 174 -1.37 -19.10 11.10
CA ASN A 174 -0.72 -20.35 10.71
C ASN A 174 -1.63 -21.57 10.63
N GLN A 175 -2.25 -21.80 9.47
CA GLN A 175 -2.48 -23.17 9.03
C GLN A 175 -1.27 -23.53 8.15
N SER A 176 -0.22 -24.02 8.81
CA SER A 176 0.76 -24.87 8.17
C SER A 176 0.10 -26.17 7.72
#